data_e4c6a89a49645b572f92fb41656dc4b4
#
_entry.id   e4c6a89a49645b572f92fb41656dc4b4
#
_cell.length_a   1.000
_cell.length_b   1.000
_cell.length_c   1.000
_cell.angle_alpha   90.00
_cell.angle_beta   90.00
_cell.angle_gamma   90.00
#
_symmetry.space_group_name_H-M   'P 1'
#
loop_
_entity.id
_entity.type
_entity.pdbx_description
1 polymer ?
#
loop_
_entity_poly.entity_id
_entity_poly.type
_entity_poly.pdbx_seq_one_letter_code
_entity_poly.pdbx_strand_id
1 'polypeptide(L)'
;YPSTTSYYHGAIDDDLYAAKWGMVMTFLDLNDSSLTPFEGTHFALIGFKSDKGVYINNGRVGAVESPAAIRTQLAKFPWHLGDQVMVYDVGNIDGPNRSLEQLQNSLSKAIKRMCDLNLRPIVLGGGHETAYGHYLGLRQSLAPSDDLAVINMDAHFDLRPYDQTGPNSGTGFRQMFDDAVADNRLFNYLVLGIQEHNNNLFLFDFVAKSKGIQFLTGQDIY
;
A
#
# COMPACT_ATOMS: atom_id res chain seq x y z
N TYR A 1 12.10 -5.96 12.16
CA TYR A 1 12.16 -4.91 11.14
C TYR A 1 13.52 -4.22 11.27
N PRO A 2 14.44 -4.27 10.28
CA PRO A 2 15.71 -3.58 10.37
C PRO A 2 15.48 -2.08 10.44
N SER A 3 16.13 -1.40 11.37
CA SER A 3 16.03 0.03 11.55
C SER A 3 16.54 0.77 10.31
N THR A 4 15.79 1.76 9.86
CA THR A 4 16.12 2.64 8.73
C THR A 4 16.70 3.96 9.22
N THR A 5 17.40 3.97 10.36
CA THR A 5 17.94 5.18 11.03
C THR A 5 18.79 6.09 10.16
N SER A 6 19.30 5.58 9.03
CA SER A 6 20.13 6.39 8.12
C SER A 6 19.38 7.44 7.30
N TYR A 7 18.04 7.42 7.28
CA TYR A 7 17.25 8.38 6.50
C TYR A 7 16.92 9.65 7.28
N TYR A 8 16.93 9.58 8.60
CA TYR A 8 16.44 10.64 9.47
C TYR A 8 17.59 11.21 10.28
N HIS A 9 17.86 12.49 10.07
CA HIS A 9 18.95 13.21 10.70
C HIS A 9 18.40 14.50 11.33
N GLY A 10 18.66 14.71 12.58
CA GLY A 10 18.49 15.99 13.23
C GLY A 10 17.80 15.89 14.58
N ALA A 11 18.30 16.70 15.51
CA ALA A 11 17.52 17.12 16.65
C ALA A 11 16.41 18.05 16.14
N ILE A 12 15.22 17.89 16.67
CA ILE A 12 14.15 18.86 16.48
C ILE A 12 14.65 20.12 17.21
N ASP A 13 15.08 21.12 16.48
CA ASP A 13 15.05 22.50 16.99
C ASP A 13 13.55 22.79 17.22
N ASP A 14 13.21 23.52 18.27
CA ASP A 14 11.82 23.87 18.62
C ASP A 14 11.07 24.62 17.50
N ASP A 15 11.72 24.91 16.39
CA ASP A 15 11.18 25.61 15.23
C ASP A 15 10.76 24.64 14.12
N LEU A 16 9.49 24.17 14.18
CA LEU A 16 8.85 23.40 13.11
C LEU A 16 8.75 24.18 11.79
N TYR A 17 8.97 25.50 11.80
CA TYR A 17 8.86 26.34 10.60
C TYR A 17 9.88 25.97 9.52
N ALA A 18 11.06 25.52 9.91
CA ALA A 18 12.11 25.07 9.00
C ALA A 18 12.26 23.55 8.94
N ALA A 19 11.37 22.81 9.60
CA ALA A 19 11.49 21.36 9.71
C ALA A 19 11.27 20.64 8.37
N LYS A 20 11.92 19.49 8.25
CA LYS A 20 11.75 18.54 7.14
C LYS A 20 11.23 17.21 7.67
N TRP A 21 10.62 16.42 6.80
CA TRP A 21 10.13 15.07 7.14
C TRP A 21 11.21 14.23 7.85
N GLY A 22 12.45 14.24 7.36
CA GLY A 22 13.55 13.50 7.96
C GLY A 22 13.98 13.99 9.35
N MET A 23 13.50 15.13 9.82
CA MET A 23 13.79 15.67 11.14
C MET A 23 12.70 15.33 12.16
N VAL A 24 11.45 15.19 11.70
CA VAL A 24 10.28 15.00 12.58
C VAL A 24 9.79 13.56 12.66
N MET A 25 10.12 12.73 11.65
CA MET A 25 9.73 11.32 11.66
C MET A 25 10.52 10.54 12.71
N THR A 26 9.83 9.65 13.40
CA THR A 26 10.40 8.79 14.45
C THR A 26 10.17 7.31 14.12
N PHE A 27 11.01 6.44 14.71
CA PHE A 27 10.83 4.99 14.57
C PHE A 27 9.83 4.46 15.58
N LEU A 28 9.06 3.47 15.15
CA LEU A 28 8.14 2.73 16.00
C LEU A 28 8.30 1.23 15.74
N ASP A 29 8.57 0.47 16.79
CA ASP A 29 8.59 -0.98 16.72
C ASP A 29 7.18 -1.54 16.93
N LEU A 30 6.56 -2.06 15.87
CA LEU A 30 5.23 -2.66 15.94
C LEU A 30 5.17 -3.95 16.78
N ASN A 31 6.32 -4.56 17.11
CA ASN A 31 6.37 -5.74 17.97
C ASN A 31 6.34 -5.38 19.46
N ASP A 32 6.47 -4.11 19.80
CA ASP A 32 6.33 -3.69 21.19
C ASP A 32 4.87 -3.90 21.65
N SER A 33 4.70 -4.86 22.57
CA SER A 33 3.41 -5.22 23.12
C SER A 33 2.86 -4.18 24.13
N SER A 34 3.69 -3.24 24.55
CA SER A 34 3.26 -2.17 25.46
C SER A 34 2.55 -1.01 24.75
N LEU A 35 2.59 -0.97 23.42
CA LEU A 35 1.93 0.07 22.64
C LEU A 35 0.41 0.00 22.80
N THR A 36 -0.16 1.13 23.13
CA THR A 36 -1.61 1.39 23.18
C THR A 36 -2.04 2.26 22.01
N PRO A 37 -3.33 2.25 21.62
CA PRO A 37 -3.82 3.11 20.55
C PRO A 37 -3.48 4.59 20.79
N PHE A 38 -3.00 5.24 19.72
CA PHE A 38 -2.66 6.66 19.75
C PHE A 38 -3.93 7.52 19.70
N GLU A 39 -3.90 8.65 20.37
CA GLU A 39 -4.96 9.66 20.28
C GLU A 39 -4.68 10.60 19.08
N GLY A 40 -5.73 11.05 18.39
CA GLY A 40 -5.61 11.96 17.26
C GLY A 40 -5.35 11.27 15.92
N THR A 41 -4.85 12.03 14.96
CA THR A 41 -4.55 11.55 13.59
C THR A 41 -3.05 11.42 13.41
N HIS A 42 -2.56 10.20 13.30
CA HIS A 42 -1.15 9.91 13.07
C HIS A 42 -0.99 8.91 11.92
N PHE A 43 0.17 8.90 11.30
CA PHE A 43 0.47 8.04 10.17
C PHE A 43 1.66 7.13 10.48
N ALA A 44 1.71 6.00 9.81
CA ALA A 44 2.86 5.10 9.88
C ALA A 44 3.28 4.65 8.50
N LEU A 45 4.58 4.82 8.19
CA LEU A 45 5.20 4.38 6.95
C LEU A 45 5.73 2.96 7.10
N ILE A 46 5.38 2.10 6.16
CA ILE A 46 5.95 0.75 6.06
C ILE A 46 6.42 0.50 4.63
N GLY A 47 7.63 -0.02 4.46
CA GLY A 47 8.13 -0.41 3.16
C GLY A 47 7.77 -1.85 2.80
N PHE A 48 7.41 -2.10 1.54
CA PHE A 48 7.26 -3.44 0.99
C PHE A 48 8.39 -3.72 0.01
N LYS A 49 9.46 -4.38 0.46
CA LYS A 49 10.66 -4.66 -0.31
C LYS A 49 10.53 -5.95 -1.10
N SER A 50 9.65 -5.93 -2.11
CA SER A 50 9.48 -7.05 -3.03
C SER A 50 9.02 -6.58 -4.40
N ASP A 51 9.50 -7.25 -5.43
CA ASP A 51 9.01 -7.17 -6.80
C ASP A 51 8.82 -8.57 -7.40
N LYS A 52 8.50 -9.53 -6.53
CA LYS A 52 8.27 -10.92 -6.94
C LYS A 52 7.08 -11.04 -7.87
N GLY A 53 6.00 -10.30 -7.63
CA GLY A 53 4.85 -10.25 -8.52
C GLY A 53 5.19 -9.64 -9.87
N VAL A 54 6.06 -8.64 -9.91
CA VAL A 54 6.59 -8.08 -11.16
C VAL A 54 7.37 -9.14 -11.93
N TYR A 55 8.25 -9.89 -11.25
CA TYR A 55 9.01 -10.98 -11.87
C TYR A 55 8.10 -12.08 -12.43
N ILE A 56 7.12 -12.55 -11.65
CA ILE A 56 6.13 -13.57 -12.08
C ILE A 56 5.35 -13.06 -13.31
N ASN A 57 5.06 -11.77 -13.37
CA ASN A 57 4.37 -11.12 -14.47
C ASN A 57 5.27 -10.82 -15.69
N ASN A 58 6.52 -11.29 -15.70
CA ASN A 58 7.54 -10.98 -16.71
C ASN A 58 7.80 -9.47 -16.88
N GLY A 59 7.56 -8.67 -15.82
CA GLY A 59 7.83 -7.25 -15.80
C GLY A 59 9.29 -6.93 -15.48
N ARG A 60 9.63 -5.64 -15.57
CA ARG A 60 10.97 -5.14 -15.25
C ARG A 60 11.13 -5.03 -13.74
N VAL A 61 11.97 -5.88 -13.15
CA VAL A 61 12.31 -5.85 -11.73
C VAL A 61 13.11 -4.60 -11.33
N GLY A 62 13.20 -4.32 -10.04
CA GLY A 62 13.90 -3.18 -9.44
C GLY A 62 13.04 -2.42 -8.43
N ALA A 63 11.72 -2.65 -8.41
CA ALA A 63 10.80 -2.01 -7.48
C ALA A 63 11.08 -2.38 -6.00
N VAL A 64 11.81 -3.44 -5.74
CA VAL A 64 12.29 -3.82 -4.40
C VAL A 64 13.06 -2.70 -3.68
N GLU A 65 13.69 -1.80 -4.44
CA GLU A 65 14.45 -0.66 -3.91
C GLU A 65 13.59 0.60 -3.68
N SER A 66 12.35 0.61 -4.14
CA SER A 66 11.47 1.78 -4.05
C SER A 66 11.28 2.31 -2.63
N PRO A 67 11.10 1.49 -1.58
CA PRO A 67 10.92 2.01 -0.22
C PRO A 67 12.11 2.84 0.27
N ALA A 68 13.33 2.44 -0.07
CA ALA A 68 14.55 3.19 0.27
C ALA A 68 14.65 4.49 -0.53
N ALA A 69 14.41 4.43 -1.84
CA ALA A 69 14.45 5.58 -2.72
C ALA A 69 13.41 6.64 -2.32
N ILE A 70 12.18 6.23 -2.01
CA ILE A 70 11.11 7.13 -1.57
C ILE A 70 11.48 7.80 -0.25
N ARG A 71 11.96 7.05 0.76
CA ARG A 71 12.39 7.63 2.04
C ARG A 71 13.49 8.66 1.88
N THR A 72 14.47 8.39 1.01
CA THR A 72 15.58 9.31 0.73
C THR A 72 15.10 10.64 0.17
N GLN A 73 14.05 10.65 -0.65
CA GLN A 73 13.49 11.89 -1.17
C GLN A 73 12.53 12.54 -0.17
N LEU A 74 11.66 11.76 0.45
CA LEU A 74 10.68 12.24 1.43
C LEU A 74 11.37 12.98 2.59
N ALA A 75 12.50 12.47 3.08
CA ALA A 75 13.26 13.09 4.16
C ALA A 75 13.69 14.54 3.88
N LYS A 76 13.77 14.94 2.60
CA LYS A 76 14.17 16.28 2.17
C LYS A 76 13.00 17.26 2.07
N PHE A 77 11.77 16.78 2.06
CA PHE A 77 10.58 17.61 1.87
C PHE A 77 10.29 18.45 3.12
N PRO A 78 9.83 19.70 2.95
CA PRO A 78 9.38 20.52 4.06
C PRO A 78 8.23 19.84 4.81
N TRP A 79 8.21 20.01 6.14
CA TRP A 79 7.14 19.55 7.00
C TRP A 79 6.01 20.57 7.07
N HIS A 80 4.79 20.18 6.73
CA HIS A 80 3.63 21.07 6.70
C HIS A 80 2.44 20.55 7.54
N LEU A 81 2.61 19.46 8.31
CA LEU A 81 1.51 18.84 9.03
C LEU A 81 1.31 19.40 10.46
N GLY A 82 2.16 20.36 10.88
CA GLY A 82 2.08 20.94 12.21
C GLY A 82 2.60 20.02 13.30
N ASP A 83 2.34 20.38 14.56
CA ASP A 83 2.82 19.70 15.76
C ASP A 83 1.87 18.62 16.30
N GLN A 84 0.61 18.61 15.84
CA GLN A 84 -0.41 17.66 16.30
C GLN A 84 -0.41 16.34 15.52
N VAL A 85 0.35 16.27 14.41
CA VAL A 85 0.44 15.07 13.58
C VAL A 85 1.81 14.43 13.71
N MET A 86 1.84 13.16 14.07
CA MET A 86 3.06 12.36 14.07
C MET A 86 3.09 11.43 12.88
N VAL A 87 4.28 11.22 12.33
CA VAL A 87 4.53 10.21 11.30
C VAL A 87 5.64 9.28 11.79
N TYR A 88 5.29 8.01 11.90
CA TYR A 88 6.20 6.97 12.35
C TYR A 88 6.75 6.17 11.17
N ASP A 89 8.01 5.77 11.22
CA ASP A 89 8.54 4.74 10.33
C ASP A 89 8.60 3.41 11.08
N VAL A 90 7.89 2.42 10.57
CA VAL A 90 7.83 1.09 11.18
C VAL A 90 8.71 0.06 10.46
N GLY A 91 9.60 0.52 9.57
CA GLY A 91 10.55 -0.34 8.87
C GLY A 91 9.98 -0.99 7.59
N ASN A 92 10.37 -2.22 7.33
CA ASN A 92 10.05 -2.87 6.06
C ASN A 92 9.54 -4.30 6.26
N ILE A 93 8.67 -4.73 5.35
CA ILE A 93 8.45 -6.14 5.06
C ILE A 93 9.50 -6.55 4.03
N ASP A 94 10.35 -7.49 4.39
CA ASP A 94 11.47 -7.99 3.58
C ASP A 94 11.59 -9.51 3.73
N GLY A 95 12.23 -10.16 2.80
CA GLY A 95 12.52 -11.59 2.88
C GLY A 95 12.76 -12.21 1.50
N PRO A 96 14.02 -12.24 1.02
CA PRO A 96 14.35 -12.73 -0.32
C PRO A 96 13.92 -14.19 -0.55
N ASN A 97 13.91 -15.01 0.51
CA ASN A 97 13.56 -16.44 0.45
C ASN A 97 12.07 -16.72 0.76
N ARG A 98 11.24 -15.69 0.93
CA ARG A 98 9.81 -15.84 1.23
C ARG A 98 9.00 -15.80 -0.08
N SER A 99 7.89 -16.53 -0.13
CA SER A 99 6.95 -16.43 -1.25
C SER A 99 6.26 -15.05 -1.28
N LEU A 100 5.69 -14.67 -2.43
CA LEU A 100 4.88 -13.45 -2.54
C LEU A 100 3.73 -13.44 -1.52
N GLU A 101 3.01 -14.53 -1.40
CA GLU A 101 1.91 -14.69 -0.44
C GLU A 101 2.39 -14.50 1.02
N GLN A 102 3.54 -15.09 1.38
CA GLN A 102 4.11 -14.91 2.72
C GLN A 102 4.46 -13.45 3.02
N LEU A 103 4.94 -12.70 2.03
CA LEU A 103 5.25 -11.29 2.17
C LEU A 103 3.97 -10.45 2.29
N GLN A 104 2.96 -10.71 1.44
CA GLN A 104 1.65 -10.06 1.50
C GLN A 104 0.95 -10.32 2.84
N ASN A 105 0.99 -11.56 3.35
CA ASN A 105 0.46 -11.90 4.67
C ASN A 105 1.20 -11.19 5.81
N SER A 106 2.50 -10.96 5.68
CA SER A 106 3.23 -10.19 6.69
C SER A 106 2.91 -8.70 6.62
N LEU A 107 2.72 -8.16 5.41
CA LEU A 107 2.25 -6.79 5.25
C LEU A 107 0.86 -6.62 5.87
N SER A 108 -0.06 -7.55 5.60
CA SER A 108 -1.43 -7.48 6.13
C SER A 108 -1.46 -7.45 7.66
N LYS A 109 -0.63 -8.28 8.32
CA LYS A 109 -0.51 -8.27 9.79
C LYS A 109 0.02 -6.95 10.34
N ALA A 110 1.02 -6.37 9.65
CA ALA A 110 1.57 -5.08 10.04
C ALA A 110 0.54 -3.95 9.87
N ILE A 111 -0.18 -3.92 8.73
CA ILE A 111 -1.25 -2.96 8.47
C ILE A 111 -2.36 -3.07 9.52
N LYS A 112 -2.82 -4.31 9.81
CA LYS A 112 -3.80 -4.52 10.86
C LYS A 112 -3.32 -3.97 12.21
N ARG A 113 -2.08 -4.27 12.60
CA ARG A 113 -1.49 -3.76 13.85
C ARG A 113 -1.42 -2.23 13.88
N MET A 114 -1.08 -1.58 12.75
CA MET A 114 -1.10 -0.12 12.65
C MET A 114 -2.52 0.43 12.87
N CYS A 115 -3.53 -0.17 12.23
CA CYS A 115 -4.93 0.22 12.41
C CYS A 115 -5.40 -0.01 13.87
N ASP A 116 -5.05 -1.14 14.49
CA ASP A 116 -5.36 -1.43 15.88
C ASP A 116 -4.73 -0.39 16.84
N LEU A 117 -3.61 0.22 16.43
CA LEU A 117 -2.97 1.33 17.15
C LEU A 117 -3.52 2.72 16.79
N ASN A 118 -4.59 2.80 16.00
CA ASN A 118 -5.15 4.05 15.46
C ASN A 118 -4.17 4.84 14.59
N LEU A 119 -3.24 4.14 13.93
CA LEU A 119 -2.32 4.72 12.96
C LEU A 119 -2.86 4.52 11.53
N ARG A 120 -2.77 5.53 10.69
CA ARG A 120 -3.12 5.46 9.27
C ARG A 120 -1.94 4.92 8.46
N PRO A 121 -2.06 3.75 7.83
CA PRO A 121 -0.96 3.16 7.09
C PRO A 121 -0.64 3.92 5.80
N ILE A 122 0.65 4.11 5.54
CA ILE A 122 1.18 4.54 4.24
C ILE A 122 2.21 3.49 3.82
N VAL A 123 1.89 2.73 2.76
CA VAL A 123 2.78 1.68 2.27
C VAL A 123 3.66 2.24 1.15
N LEU A 124 4.97 2.18 1.37
CA LEU A 124 5.95 2.48 0.35
C LEU A 124 6.18 1.20 -0.45
N GLY A 125 5.63 1.13 -1.65
CA GLY A 125 5.63 -0.06 -2.47
C GLY A 125 7.03 -0.43 -2.96
N GLY A 126 7.16 -1.59 -3.26
CA GLY A 126 7.60 -2.57 -4.19
C GLY A 126 6.81 -2.61 -5.49
N GLY A 127 6.61 -3.81 -6.01
CA GLY A 127 5.73 -4.03 -7.15
C GLY A 127 4.26 -3.80 -6.79
N HIS A 128 3.39 -3.73 -7.81
CA HIS A 128 1.96 -3.43 -7.61
C HIS A 128 1.21 -4.52 -6.82
N GLU A 129 1.76 -5.70 -6.71
CA GLU A 129 1.32 -6.77 -5.80
C GLU A 129 1.23 -6.35 -4.32
N THR A 130 1.89 -5.24 -3.96
CA THR A 130 1.79 -4.58 -2.64
C THR A 130 0.35 -4.25 -2.27
N ALA A 131 -0.45 -3.83 -3.27
CA ALA A 131 -1.83 -3.39 -3.06
C ALA A 131 -2.70 -4.49 -2.40
N TYR A 132 -2.52 -5.75 -2.78
CA TYR A 132 -3.29 -6.85 -2.20
C TYR A 132 -2.95 -7.08 -0.72
N GLY A 133 -1.66 -7.07 -0.35
CA GLY A 133 -1.26 -7.19 1.06
C GLY A 133 -1.76 -6.03 1.93
N HIS A 134 -1.80 -4.81 1.39
CA HIS A 134 -2.37 -3.63 2.05
C HIS A 134 -3.89 -3.80 2.25
N TYR A 135 -4.62 -4.16 1.18
CA TYR A 135 -6.05 -4.43 1.24
C TYR A 135 -6.41 -5.47 2.30
N LEU A 136 -5.70 -6.61 2.34
CA LEU A 136 -5.94 -7.66 3.34
C LEU A 136 -5.83 -7.14 4.78
N GLY A 137 -4.84 -6.30 5.06
CA GLY A 137 -4.63 -5.74 6.39
C GLY A 137 -5.76 -4.76 6.78
N LEU A 138 -6.15 -3.87 5.88
CA LEU A 138 -7.28 -2.97 6.09
C LEU A 138 -8.58 -3.76 6.28
N ARG A 139 -8.82 -4.74 5.43
CA ARG A 139 -10.02 -5.59 5.51
C ARG A 139 -10.14 -6.32 6.85
N GLN A 140 -9.01 -6.78 7.42
CA GLN A 140 -8.95 -7.44 8.72
C GLN A 140 -9.12 -6.48 9.91
N SER A 141 -8.94 -5.18 9.71
CA SER A 141 -9.11 -4.15 10.76
C SER A 141 -10.52 -3.55 10.81
N LEU A 142 -11.34 -3.78 9.77
CA LEU A 142 -12.70 -3.28 9.67
C LEU A 142 -13.70 -4.20 10.35
N ALA A 143 -14.78 -3.61 10.88
CA ALA A 143 -15.91 -4.39 11.35
C ALA A 143 -16.60 -5.14 10.19
N PRO A 144 -17.32 -6.25 10.45
CA PRO A 144 -18.03 -6.99 9.41
C PRO A 144 -19.05 -6.15 8.61
N SER A 145 -19.60 -5.11 9.20
CA SER A 145 -20.57 -4.19 8.58
C SER A 145 -19.92 -3.09 7.74
N ASP A 146 -18.60 -2.89 7.87
CA ASP A 146 -17.95 -1.76 7.22
C ASP A 146 -17.61 -2.07 5.76
N ASP A 147 -17.80 -1.10 4.92
CA ASP A 147 -17.43 -1.16 3.51
C ASP A 147 -16.03 -0.60 3.29
N LEU A 148 -15.31 -1.21 2.34
CA LEU A 148 -14.01 -0.73 1.87
C LEU A 148 -14.12 -0.41 0.38
N ALA A 149 -13.75 0.83 0.03
CA ALA A 149 -13.58 1.25 -1.34
C ALA A 149 -12.09 1.36 -1.68
N VAL A 150 -11.74 0.94 -2.89
CA VAL A 150 -10.38 1.01 -3.42
C VAL A 150 -10.35 1.97 -4.59
N ILE A 151 -9.45 2.95 -4.55
CA ILE A 151 -9.19 3.86 -5.67
C ILE A 151 -7.79 3.56 -6.19
N ASN A 152 -7.68 3.27 -7.48
CA ASN A 152 -6.41 3.02 -8.16
C ASN A 152 -6.18 4.10 -9.22
N MET A 153 -5.04 4.78 -9.16
CA MET A 153 -4.60 5.73 -10.20
C MET A 153 -3.64 5.01 -11.12
N ASP A 154 -4.15 4.45 -12.21
CA ASP A 154 -3.40 3.55 -13.08
C ASP A 154 -3.91 3.58 -14.53
N ALA A 155 -3.00 3.31 -15.46
CA ALA A 155 -3.32 3.06 -16.87
C ALA A 155 -3.97 1.68 -17.10
N HIS A 156 -3.89 0.77 -16.12
CA HIS A 156 -4.35 -0.62 -16.21
C HIS A 156 -5.43 -0.93 -15.19
N PHE A 157 -6.27 -1.93 -15.50
CA PHE A 157 -7.26 -2.42 -14.55
C PHE A 157 -6.67 -3.32 -13.46
N ASP A 158 -5.57 -3.99 -13.73
CA ASP A 158 -4.95 -5.01 -12.87
C ASP A 158 -5.94 -6.05 -12.30
N LEU A 159 -6.92 -6.39 -13.14
CA LEU A 159 -7.99 -7.36 -12.87
C LEU A 159 -7.77 -8.68 -13.64
N ARG A 160 -6.53 -8.94 -14.09
CA ARG A 160 -6.24 -10.17 -14.84
C ARG A 160 -6.50 -11.39 -13.97
N PRO A 161 -7.12 -12.45 -14.55
CA PRO A 161 -7.18 -13.73 -13.86
C PRO A 161 -5.75 -14.25 -13.65
N TYR A 162 -5.53 -14.90 -12.54
CA TYR A 162 -4.29 -15.60 -12.26
C TYR A 162 -4.47 -17.09 -12.56
N ASP A 163 -3.45 -17.68 -13.14
CA ASP A 163 -3.42 -19.06 -13.56
C ASP A 163 -2.56 -19.94 -12.63
N GLN A 164 -2.04 -21.04 -13.15
CA GLN A 164 -1.17 -21.96 -12.40
C GLN A 164 0.16 -21.32 -11.94
N THR A 165 0.56 -20.20 -12.54
CA THR A 165 1.76 -19.45 -12.08
C THR A 165 1.50 -18.65 -10.82
N GLY A 166 0.24 -18.53 -10.43
CA GLY A 166 -0.21 -17.84 -9.23
C GLY A 166 -0.38 -16.32 -9.40
N PRO A 167 -0.68 -15.64 -8.30
CA PRO A 167 -0.84 -14.19 -8.27
C PRO A 167 0.45 -13.45 -8.65
N ASN A 168 0.28 -12.27 -9.26
CA ASN A 168 1.38 -11.44 -9.72
C ASN A 168 1.03 -9.94 -9.63
N SER A 169 1.88 -9.06 -10.17
CA SER A 169 1.66 -7.61 -10.09
C SER A 169 0.42 -7.10 -10.81
N GLY A 170 -0.12 -7.83 -11.78
CA GLY A 170 -1.34 -7.43 -12.54
C GLY A 170 -2.61 -8.14 -12.10
N THR A 171 -2.62 -8.80 -10.95
CA THR A 171 -3.76 -9.60 -10.45
C THR A 171 -4.27 -9.15 -9.09
N GLY A 172 -3.64 -8.15 -8.47
CA GLY A 172 -3.94 -7.77 -7.09
C GLY A 172 -5.41 -7.39 -6.87
N PHE A 173 -5.99 -6.60 -7.75
CA PHE A 173 -7.39 -6.18 -7.64
C PHE A 173 -8.36 -7.29 -8.03
N ARG A 174 -7.93 -8.25 -8.84
CA ARG A 174 -8.71 -9.47 -9.10
C ARG A 174 -8.79 -10.35 -7.85
N GLN A 175 -7.69 -10.49 -7.11
CA GLN A 175 -7.69 -11.19 -5.82
C GLN A 175 -8.64 -10.52 -4.82
N MET A 176 -8.61 -9.17 -4.73
CA MET A 176 -9.53 -8.41 -3.88
C MET A 176 -11.00 -8.62 -4.27
N PHE A 177 -11.29 -8.66 -5.58
CA PHE A 177 -12.63 -8.93 -6.10
C PHE A 177 -13.09 -10.34 -5.72
N ASP A 178 -12.25 -11.34 -5.96
CA ASP A 178 -12.57 -12.74 -5.67
C ASP A 178 -12.80 -12.96 -4.15
N ASP A 179 -12.00 -12.32 -3.29
CA ASP A 179 -12.20 -12.33 -1.83
C ASP A 179 -13.53 -11.66 -1.42
N ALA A 180 -13.84 -10.50 -2.01
CA ALA A 180 -15.09 -9.81 -1.71
C ALA A 180 -16.31 -10.66 -2.10
N VAL A 181 -16.25 -11.33 -3.26
CA VAL A 181 -17.30 -12.24 -3.73
C VAL A 181 -17.43 -13.45 -2.78
N ALA A 182 -16.32 -14.03 -2.35
CA ALA A 182 -16.31 -15.14 -1.39
C ALA A 182 -16.95 -14.76 -0.05
N ASP A 183 -16.76 -13.51 0.37
CA ASP A 183 -17.35 -12.93 1.59
C ASP A 183 -18.80 -12.43 1.40
N ASN A 184 -19.42 -12.63 0.21
CA ASN A 184 -20.71 -12.04 -0.17
C ASN A 184 -20.77 -10.52 -0.03
N ARG A 185 -19.69 -9.83 -0.42
CA ARG A 185 -19.56 -8.38 -0.38
C ARG A 185 -19.42 -7.79 -1.76
N LEU A 186 -19.78 -6.52 -1.88
CA LEU A 186 -19.49 -5.74 -3.08
C LEU A 186 -18.02 -5.30 -3.05
N PHE A 187 -17.31 -5.51 -4.15
CA PHE A 187 -15.99 -4.92 -4.35
C PHE A 187 -16.14 -3.53 -4.96
N ASN A 188 -16.01 -2.50 -4.12
CA ASN A 188 -16.05 -1.11 -4.56
C ASN A 188 -14.67 -0.70 -5.08
N TYR A 189 -14.52 -0.64 -6.40
CA TYR A 189 -13.24 -0.35 -7.06
C TYR A 189 -13.39 0.73 -8.13
N LEU A 190 -12.62 1.81 -8.00
CA LEU A 190 -12.57 2.90 -8.96
C LEU A 190 -11.15 3.01 -9.54
N VAL A 191 -11.03 2.94 -10.86
CA VAL A 191 -9.74 3.16 -11.55
C VAL A 191 -9.76 4.49 -12.28
N LEU A 192 -8.75 5.30 -12.04
CA LEU A 192 -8.58 6.61 -12.66
C LEU A 192 -7.37 6.60 -13.59
N GLY A 193 -7.57 6.95 -14.85
CA GLY A 193 -6.50 7.08 -15.83
C GLY A 193 -6.36 5.90 -16.78
N ILE A 194 -7.39 5.06 -16.92
CA ILE A 194 -7.37 3.92 -17.84
C ILE A 194 -6.94 4.34 -19.25
N GLN A 195 -5.99 3.60 -19.80
CA GLN A 195 -5.58 3.72 -21.19
C GLN A 195 -6.13 2.53 -21.97
N GLU A 196 -7.07 2.76 -22.87
CA GLU A 196 -7.79 1.70 -23.58
C GLU A 196 -6.85 0.77 -24.34
N HIS A 197 -5.82 1.31 -25.01
CA HIS A 197 -4.85 0.54 -25.79
C HIS A 197 -3.91 -0.35 -24.94
N ASN A 198 -3.90 -0.16 -23.61
CA ASN A 198 -3.10 -0.95 -22.68
C ASN A 198 -3.91 -2.02 -21.94
N ASN A 199 -5.21 -2.14 -22.23
CA ASN A 199 -6.11 -3.08 -21.60
C ASN A 199 -6.83 -3.94 -22.64
N ASN A 200 -6.80 -5.26 -22.45
CA ASN A 200 -7.47 -6.19 -23.35
C ASN A 200 -9.00 -6.09 -23.22
N LEU A 201 -9.73 -6.34 -24.33
CA LEU A 201 -11.19 -6.27 -24.38
C LEU A 201 -11.87 -7.12 -23.30
N PHE A 202 -11.32 -8.28 -22.95
CA PHE A 202 -11.91 -9.12 -21.91
C PHE A 202 -11.95 -8.44 -20.52
N LEU A 203 -11.04 -7.50 -20.25
CA LEU A 203 -11.04 -6.73 -19.00
C LEU A 203 -12.19 -5.72 -18.99
N PHE A 204 -12.44 -5.04 -20.10
CA PHE A 204 -13.62 -4.18 -20.25
C PHE A 204 -14.93 -4.96 -20.11
N ASP A 205 -14.99 -6.14 -20.74
CA ASP A 205 -16.14 -7.06 -20.58
C ASP A 205 -16.33 -7.51 -19.13
N PHE A 206 -15.24 -7.80 -18.45
CA PHE A 206 -15.27 -8.18 -17.03
C PHE A 206 -15.80 -7.01 -16.17
N VAL A 207 -15.26 -5.81 -16.34
CA VAL A 207 -15.68 -4.61 -15.63
C VAL A 207 -17.15 -4.30 -15.89
N ALA A 208 -17.60 -4.34 -17.14
CA ALA A 208 -18.99 -4.07 -17.52
C ALA A 208 -20.01 -5.05 -16.87
N LYS A 209 -19.59 -6.27 -16.57
CA LYS A 209 -20.40 -7.32 -15.91
C LYS A 209 -20.28 -7.31 -14.40
N SER A 210 -19.30 -6.59 -13.83
CA SER A 210 -19.00 -6.59 -12.40
C SER A 210 -19.63 -5.39 -11.72
N LYS A 211 -20.51 -5.63 -10.75
CA LYS A 211 -21.06 -4.56 -9.91
C LYS A 211 -19.96 -3.98 -9.02
N GLY A 212 -19.97 -2.66 -8.83
CA GLY A 212 -19.05 -1.96 -7.92
C GLY A 212 -17.71 -1.59 -8.54
N ILE A 213 -17.43 -1.99 -9.78
CA ILE A 213 -16.22 -1.57 -10.50
C ILE A 213 -16.57 -0.43 -11.45
N GLN A 214 -15.82 0.66 -11.34
CA GLN A 214 -15.96 1.86 -12.18
C GLN A 214 -14.58 2.33 -12.65
N PHE A 215 -14.53 3.05 -13.75
CA PHE A 215 -13.29 3.67 -14.22
C PHE A 215 -13.54 4.98 -14.94
N LEU A 216 -12.52 5.82 -14.98
CA LEU A 216 -12.38 6.95 -15.90
C LEU A 216 -11.16 6.73 -16.77
N THR A 217 -11.29 7.02 -18.06
CA THR A 217 -10.15 6.99 -18.97
C THR A 217 -9.25 8.20 -18.74
N GLY A 218 -8.01 8.14 -19.24
CA GLY A 218 -7.14 9.31 -19.23
C GLY A 218 -7.73 10.51 -19.97
N GLN A 219 -8.59 10.27 -20.99
CA GLN A 219 -9.29 11.33 -21.74
C GLN A 219 -10.43 11.95 -20.96
N ASP A 220 -11.09 11.21 -20.05
CA ASP A 220 -12.18 11.73 -19.22
C ASP A 220 -11.67 12.66 -18.09
N ILE A 221 -10.37 12.62 -17.80
CA ILE A 221 -9.76 13.38 -16.71
C ILE A 221 -9.21 14.74 -17.19
N TYR A 222 -8.94 14.89 -18.50
CA TYR A 222 -8.44 16.10 -19.15
C TYR A 222 -9.52 16.74 -20.01
#